data_d79a64f4f103431bcf39a85b023d31be
#
_entry.id   d79a64f4f103431bcf39a85b023d31be
#
_cell.length_a   1.000
_cell.length_b   1.000
_cell.length_c   1.000
_cell.angle_alpha   90.00
_cell.angle_beta   90.00
_cell.angle_gamma   90.00
#
_symmetry.space_group_name_H-M   'P 1'
#
loop_
_entity.id
_entity.type
_entity.pdbx_description
1 polymer ?
#
loop_
_entity_poly.entity_id
_entity_poly.type
_entity_poly.pdbx_seq_one_letter_code
_entity_poly.pdbx_strand_id
1 'polypeptide(L)'
;VAGMDPRAARHKLMEDVCFIADVGILPKWFKVSQLIDYVAGVHPKFDRIKTEKFLSTTDIPANKRIKELSKGMVTQLHLAVVMAIDVKLLILDEPTLGLDIIYRKEFYDRLLNDYYDGDRTIVISTHQVEEIEALLTHLIFINKGKIALSAMMTELADIYTEVVVHPEQIAQADALNPIHIRELLGKKSYT
;
A
#
# COMPACT_ATOMS: atom_id res chain seq x y z
N VAL A 1 12.09 -14.97 6.66
CA VAL A 1 12.10 -13.69 5.96
C VAL A 1 13.55 -13.32 5.71
N ALA A 2 13.92 -12.94 4.48
CA ALA A 2 15.30 -12.61 4.11
C ALA A 2 16.34 -13.66 4.56
N GLY A 3 16.02 -14.96 4.47
CA GLY A 3 16.87 -16.07 4.90
C GLY A 3 16.98 -16.25 6.44
N MET A 4 16.31 -15.42 7.23
CA MET A 4 16.34 -15.48 8.70
C MET A 4 15.06 -16.08 9.28
N ASP A 5 15.18 -16.84 10.37
CA ASP A 5 14.03 -17.26 11.17
C ASP A 5 13.55 -16.06 12.01
N PRO A 6 12.28 -15.60 11.84
CA PRO A 6 11.75 -14.46 12.58
C PRO A 6 11.70 -14.66 14.10
N ARG A 7 11.69 -15.90 14.57
CA ARG A 7 11.68 -16.22 16.02
C ARG A 7 13.07 -16.09 16.63
N ALA A 8 14.08 -16.55 15.89
CA ALA A 8 15.47 -16.58 16.40
C ALA A 8 16.20 -15.24 16.22
N ALA A 9 15.91 -14.49 15.15
CA ALA A 9 16.64 -13.29 14.78
C ALA A 9 15.75 -12.03 14.67
N ARG A 10 14.69 -11.94 15.49
CA ARG A 10 13.68 -10.89 15.40
C ARG A 10 14.28 -9.48 15.40
N HIS A 11 15.17 -9.16 16.33
CA HIS A 11 15.70 -7.80 16.46
C HIS A 11 16.51 -7.39 15.21
N LYS A 12 17.32 -8.30 14.67
CA LYS A 12 18.09 -8.08 13.44
C LYS A 12 17.19 -7.94 12.21
N LEU A 13 16.11 -8.73 12.17
CA LEU A 13 15.13 -8.68 11.11
C LEU A 13 14.40 -7.32 11.08
N MET A 14 14.07 -6.77 12.25
CA MET A 14 13.37 -5.47 12.35
C MET A 14 14.22 -4.27 11.93
N GLU A 15 15.52 -4.43 11.71
CA GLU A 15 16.34 -3.40 11.06
C GLU A 15 16.09 -3.31 9.54
N ASP A 16 15.63 -4.41 8.93
CA ASP A 16 15.41 -4.54 7.48
C ASP A 16 13.92 -4.71 7.09
N VAL A 17 13.03 -4.79 8.07
CA VAL A 17 11.59 -4.98 7.85
C VAL A 17 10.80 -3.93 8.63
N CYS A 18 9.94 -3.21 7.94
CA CYS A 18 8.95 -2.34 8.57
C CYS A 18 7.53 -2.80 8.24
N PHE A 19 6.66 -2.74 9.24
CA PHE A 19 5.26 -3.13 9.11
C PHE A 19 4.35 -2.02 9.61
N ILE A 20 3.39 -1.63 8.78
CA ILE A 20 2.26 -0.78 9.14
C ILE A 20 1.01 -1.64 9.19
N ALA A 21 0.38 -1.72 10.36
CA ALA A 21 -0.94 -2.29 10.50
C ALA A 21 -2.02 -1.28 10.09
N ASP A 22 -3.18 -1.77 9.64
CA ASP A 22 -4.40 -0.99 9.33
C ASP A 22 -4.73 0.05 10.43
N VAL A 23 -4.59 -0.32 11.68
CA VAL A 23 -4.77 0.62 12.79
C VAL A 23 -3.43 1.20 13.18
N GLY A 24 -3.13 2.41 12.72
CA GLY A 24 -1.93 3.15 13.12
C GLY A 24 -1.85 3.32 14.63
N ILE A 25 -1.06 2.48 15.32
CA ILE A 25 -0.90 2.49 16.77
C ILE A 25 0.21 3.48 17.14
N LEU A 26 0.00 4.76 16.81
CA LEU A 26 0.90 5.80 17.30
C LEU A 26 0.55 6.18 18.75
N PRO A 27 1.56 6.43 19.61
CA PRO A 27 1.34 6.83 21.00
C PRO A 27 0.57 8.15 21.07
N LYS A 28 -0.72 8.10 21.42
CA LYS A 28 -1.65 9.23 21.39
C LYS A 28 -1.24 10.41 22.29
N TRP A 29 -0.42 10.17 23.31
CA TRP A 29 0.10 11.17 24.25
C TRP A 29 1.34 11.91 23.75
N PHE A 30 2.05 11.41 22.76
CA PHE A 30 3.20 12.08 22.15
C PHE A 30 2.76 13.30 21.35
N LYS A 31 3.60 14.33 21.34
CA LYS A 31 3.56 15.36 20.30
C LYS A 31 4.16 14.78 19.02
N VAL A 32 3.80 15.35 17.87
CA VAL A 32 4.38 14.94 16.57
C VAL A 32 5.92 15.00 16.62
N SER A 33 6.50 16.09 17.12
CA SER A 33 7.95 16.22 17.27
C SER A 33 8.57 15.14 18.17
N GLN A 34 7.89 14.81 19.28
CA GLN A 34 8.37 13.76 20.20
C GLN A 34 8.33 12.35 19.57
N LEU A 35 7.34 12.09 18.69
CA LEU A 35 7.32 10.84 17.93
C LEU A 35 8.54 10.74 17.01
N ILE A 36 8.84 11.81 16.29
CA ILE A 36 10.00 11.86 15.37
C ILE A 36 11.30 11.66 16.16
N ASP A 37 11.46 12.36 17.30
CA ASP A 37 12.61 12.19 18.19
C ASP A 37 12.75 10.75 18.70
N TYR A 38 11.63 10.15 19.09
CA TYR A 38 11.60 8.78 19.57
C TYR A 38 12.03 7.78 18.49
N VAL A 39 11.46 7.88 17.27
CA VAL A 39 11.82 6.98 16.17
C VAL A 39 13.27 7.15 15.77
N ALA A 40 13.77 8.40 15.71
CA ALA A 40 15.17 8.68 15.45
C ALA A 40 16.11 8.09 16.49
N GLY A 41 15.67 7.97 17.74
CA GLY A 41 16.45 7.37 18.83
C GLY A 41 16.44 5.83 18.83
N VAL A 42 15.44 5.19 18.24
CA VAL A 42 15.28 3.72 18.31
C VAL A 42 15.57 3.00 17.00
N HIS A 43 15.39 3.65 15.84
CA HIS A 43 15.60 3.00 14.54
C HIS A 43 16.85 3.52 13.85
N PRO A 44 17.91 2.69 13.66
CA PRO A 44 19.20 3.14 13.14
C PRO A 44 19.15 3.65 11.69
N LYS A 45 18.16 3.23 10.92
CA LYS A 45 17.97 3.61 9.51
C LYS A 45 16.88 4.65 9.29
N PHE A 46 16.49 5.38 10.33
CA PHE A 46 15.48 6.44 10.21
C PHE A 46 16.10 7.75 9.75
N ASP A 47 15.54 8.33 8.69
CA ASP A 47 15.93 9.62 8.14
C ASP A 47 14.94 10.72 8.60
N ARG A 48 15.35 11.49 9.60
CA ARG A 48 14.56 12.62 10.12
C ARG A 48 14.24 13.65 9.04
N ILE A 49 15.20 13.96 8.17
CA ILE A 49 15.05 15.00 7.14
C ILE A 49 13.95 14.60 6.14
N LYS A 50 13.91 13.33 5.76
CA LYS A 50 12.81 12.81 4.92
C LYS A 50 11.45 12.96 5.58
N THR A 51 11.33 12.62 6.87
CA THR A 51 10.08 12.82 7.62
C THR A 51 9.66 14.27 7.65
N GLU A 52 10.56 15.19 8.01
CA GLU A 52 10.28 16.61 8.09
C GLU A 52 9.90 17.21 6.72
N LYS A 53 10.57 16.78 5.65
CA LYS A 53 10.23 17.15 4.27
C LYS A 53 8.83 16.69 3.90
N PHE A 54 8.46 15.45 4.23
CA PHE A 54 7.11 14.94 3.99
C PHE A 54 6.07 15.77 4.75
N LEU A 55 6.30 15.99 6.05
CA LEU A 55 5.36 16.72 6.89
C LEU A 55 5.24 18.20 6.50
N SER A 56 6.26 18.80 5.89
CA SER A 56 6.20 20.21 5.44
C SER A 56 5.17 20.45 4.33
N THR A 57 4.71 19.41 3.66
CA THR A 57 3.63 19.48 2.65
C THR A 57 2.25 19.17 3.21
N THR A 58 2.13 19.00 4.52
CA THR A 58 0.89 18.71 5.24
C THR A 58 0.56 19.80 6.25
N ASP A 59 -0.70 19.86 6.69
CA ASP A 59 -1.14 20.78 7.75
C ASP A 59 -0.94 20.19 9.16
N ILE A 60 0.01 19.26 9.35
CA ILE A 60 0.24 18.58 10.63
C ILE A 60 1.19 19.42 11.51
N PRO A 61 0.71 20.02 12.61
CA PRO A 61 1.53 20.84 13.47
C PRO A 61 2.45 19.98 14.35
N ALA A 62 3.76 20.27 14.35
CA ALA A 62 4.75 19.51 15.11
C ALA A 62 4.55 19.55 16.64
N ASN A 63 3.91 20.60 17.17
CA ASN A 63 3.70 20.80 18.60
C ASN A 63 2.40 20.19 19.13
N LYS A 64 1.47 19.74 18.26
CA LYS A 64 0.23 19.09 18.68
C LYS A 64 0.47 17.64 19.10
N ARG A 65 -0.39 17.17 20.01
CA ARG A 65 -0.42 15.76 20.39
C ARG A 65 -1.13 14.94 19.32
N ILE A 66 -0.70 13.69 19.14
CA ILE A 66 -1.29 12.78 18.16
C ILE A 66 -2.79 12.57 18.38
N LYS A 67 -3.26 12.58 19.64
CA LYS A 67 -4.70 12.50 19.96
C LYS A 67 -5.53 13.69 19.48
N GLU A 68 -4.89 14.81 19.15
CA GLU A 68 -5.54 16.05 18.70
C GLU A 68 -5.60 16.15 17.16
N LEU A 69 -5.00 15.19 16.47
CA LEU A 69 -5.00 15.09 15.02
C LEU A 69 -6.27 14.38 14.52
N SER A 70 -6.71 14.75 13.32
CA SER A 70 -7.74 13.97 12.62
C SER A 70 -7.23 12.57 12.24
N LYS A 71 -8.13 11.65 11.93
CA LYS A 71 -7.76 10.29 11.49
C LYS A 71 -6.82 10.34 10.28
N GLY A 72 -7.14 11.16 9.27
CA GLY A 72 -6.30 11.35 8.09
C GLY A 72 -4.92 11.89 8.43
N MET A 73 -4.82 12.90 9.32
CA MET A 73 -3.52 13.42 9.77
C MET A 73 -2.69 12.37 10.51
N VAL A 74 -3.31 11.51 11.31
CA VAL A 74 -2.60 10.40 11.97
C VAL A 74 -2.04 9.41 10.96
N THR A 75 -2.84 9.08 9.94
CA THR A 75 -2.38 8.20 8.84
C THR A 75 -1.22 8.83 8.08
N GLN A 76 -1.33 10.10 7.69
CA GLN A 76 -0.24 10.84 7.02
C GLN A 76 1.03 10.89 7.86
N LEU A 77 0.92 11.15 9.16
CA LEU A 77 2.05 11.15 10.08
C LEU A 77 2.71 9.77 10.15
N HIS A 78 1.92 8.72 10.25
CA HIS A 78 2.42 7.34 10.28
C HIS A 78 3.18 7.00 9.00
N LEU A 79 2.60 7.32 7.84
CA LEU A 79 3.23 7.10 6.54
C LEU A 79 4.53 7.90 6.41
N ALA A 80 4.54 9.19 6.82
CA ALA A 80 5.73 10.02 6.81
C ALA A 80 6.90 9.42 7.60
N VAL A 81 6.60 8.86 8.78
CA VAL A 81 7.59 8.21 9.64
C VAL A 81 8.12 6.94 8.99
N VAL A 82 7.24 6.09 8.46
CA VAL A 82 7.64 4.78 7.92
C VAL A 82 8.40 4.90 6.62
N MET A 83 7.97 5.79 5.72
CA MET A 83 8.68 6.06 4.46
C MET A 83 10.06 6.69 4.66
N ALA A 84 10.34 7.19 5.86
CA ALA A 84 11.67 7.69 6.23
C ALA A 84 12.58 6.61 6.81
N ILE A 85 12.12 5.36 6.94
CA ILE A 85 12.93 4.23 7.40
C ILE A 85 13.43 3.45 6.18
N ASP A 86 14.76 3.33 6.07
CA ASP A 86 15.42 2.62 4.98
C ASP A 86 15.43 1.10 5.24
N VAL A 87 14.37 0.40 4.81
CA VAL A 87 14.22 -1.06 4.96
C VAL A 87 14.19 -1.78 3.63
N LYS A 88 14.55 -3.07 3.65
CA LYS A 88 14.50 -3.95 2.46
C LYS A 88 13.09 -4.48 2.19
N LEU A 89 12.29 -4.64 3.24
CA LEU A 89 10.92 -5.12 3.14
C LEU A 89 9.98 -4.18 3.89
N LEU A 90 9.10 -3.54 3.15
CA LEU A 90 8.01 -2.73 3.69
C LEU A 90 6.69 -3.48 3.52
N ILE A 91 5.97 -3.68 4.63
CA ILE A 91 4.66 -4.34 4.62
C ILE A 91 3.62 -3.31 5.08
N LEU A 92 2.62 -3.10 4.25
CA LEU A 92 1.56 -2.12 4.44
C LEU A 92 0.21 -2.83 4.45
N ASP A 93 -0.49 -2.76 5.57
CA ASP A 93 -1.82 -3.34 5.71
C ASP A 93 -2.87 -2.22 5.62
N GLU A 94 -3.65 -2.20 4.53
CA GLU A 94 -4.64 -1.17 4.21
C GLU A 94 -4.10 0.28 4.42
N PRO A 95 -2.96 0.66 3.85
CA PRO A 95 -2.21 1.88 4.25
C PRO A 95 -2.96 3.19 3.98
N THR A 96 -3.91 3.19 3.06
CA THR A 96 -4.66 4.39 2.65
C THR A 96 -6.05 4.47 3.28
N LEU A 97 -6.38 3.53 4.17
CA LEU A 97 -7.67 3.53 4.83
C LEU A 97 -7.88 4.79 5.68
N GLY A 98 -8.94 5.55 5.34
CA GLY A 98 -9.27 6.82 6.01
C GLY A 98 -8.58 8.06 5.44
N LEU A 99 -7.80 7.92 4.36
CA LEU A 99 -7.36 9.04 3.52
C LEU A 99 -8.42 9.38 2.49
N ASP A 100 -8.51 10.66 2.11
CA ASP A 100 -9.26 11.07 0.92
C ASP A 100 -8.50 10.70 -0.37
N ILE A 101 -9.18 10.78 -1.50
CA ILE A 101 -8.67 10.31 -2.80
C ILE A 101 -7.40 11.05 -3.25
N ILE A 102 -7.25 12.32 -2.89
CA ILE A 102 -6.08 13.13 -3.27
C ILE A 102 -4.85 12.63 -2.53
N TYR A 103 -4.97 12.47 -1.21
CA TYR A 103 -3.87 11.98 -0.37
C TYR A 103 -3.51 10.52 -0.65
N ARG A 104 -4.48 9.67 -1.05
CA ARG A 104 -4.18 8.29 -1.48
C ARG A 104 -3.28 8.26 -2.70
N LYS A 105 -3.65 9.05 -3.72
CA LYS A 105 -2.85 9.17 -4.94
C LYS A 105 -1.44 9.69 -4.65
N GLU A 106 -1.35 10.78 -3.86
CA GLU A 106 -0.07 11.35 -3.47
C GLU A 106 0.81 10.35 -2.70
N PHE A 107 0.20 9.53 -1.82
CA PHE A 107 0.91 8.49 -1.09
C PHE A 107 1.53 7.46 -2.04
N TYR A 108 0.75 6.92 -2.98
CA TYR A 108 1.26 5.93 -3.93
C TYR A 108 2.30 6.52 -4.87
N ASP A 109 2.11 7.75 -5.35
CA ASP A 109 3.10 8.45 -6.16
C ASP A 109 4.44 8.59 -5.42
N ARG A 110 4.41 8.98 -4.14
CA ARG A 110 5.62 9.07 -3.30
C ARG A 110 6.24 7.72 -2.99
N LEU A 111 5.41 6.70 -2.75
CA LEU A 111 5.88 5.34 -2.49
C LEU A 111 6.71 4.83 -3.66
N LEU A 112 6.30 5.12 -4.89
CA LEU A 112 7.03 4.72 -6.09
C LEU A 112 8.23 5.61 -6.38
N ASN A 113 8.05 6.93 -6.35
CA ASN A 113 9.06 7.85 -6.86
C ASN A 113 10.13 8.20 -5.82
N ASP A 114 9.76 8.24 -4.53
CA ASP A 114 10.64 8.69 -3.46
C ASP A 114 11.17 7.54 -2.59
N TYR A 115 10.43 6.41 -2.52
CA TYR A 115 10.77 5.31 -1.62
C TYR A 115 11.27 4.07 -2.35
N TYR A 116 10.60 3.64 -3.43
CA TYR A 116 10.99 2.45 -4.19
C TYR A 116 12.22 2.72 -5.05
N ASP A 117 13.27 1.89 -4.92
CA ASP A 117 14.54 2.03 -5.62
C ASP A 117 14.92 0.81 -6.50
N GLY A 118 14.00 -0.15 -6.62
CA GLY A 118 14.22 -1.40 -7.36
C GLY A 118 14.82 -2.54 -6.53
N ASP A 119 15.48 -2.26 -5.42
CA ASP A 119 16.09 -3.26 -4.53
C ASP A 119 15.20 -3.63 -3.34
N ARG A 120 14.14 -2.88 -3.12
CA ARG A 120 13.19 -3.08 -2.00
C ARG A 120 12.01 -3.92 -2.44
N THR A 121 11.49 -4.67 -1.49
CA THR A 121 10.19 -5.35 -1.64
C THR A 121 9.13 -4.56 -0.87
N ILE A 122 8.03 -4.23 -1.54
CA ILE A 122 6.87 -3.61 -0.91
C ILE A 122 5.71 -4.59 -1.03
N VAL A 123 5.12 -4.96 0.10
CA VAL A 123 3.92 -5.80 0.17
C VAL A 123 2.76 -4.94 0.66
N ILE A 124 1.69 -4.87 -0.10
CA ILE A 124 0.50 -4.09 0.24
C ILE A 124 -0.69 -5.04 0.31
N SER A 125 -1.38 -5.09 1.44
CA SER A 125 -2.72 -5.68 1.50
C SER A 125 -3.74 -4.56 1.28
N THR A 126 -4.69 -4.79 0.39
CA THR A 126 -5.80 -3.85 0.15
C THR A 126 -6.98 -4.56 -0.49
N HIS A 127 -8.18 -4.03 -0.24
CA HIS A 127 -9.39 -4.39 -0.97
C HIS A 127 -9.71 -3.41 -2.11
N GLN A 128 -8.90 -2.35 -2.29
CA GLN A 128 -9.04 -1.31 -3.31
C GLN A 128 -7.96 -1.49 -4.40
N VAL A 129 -8.00 -2.61 -5.11
CA VAL A 129 -6.98 -3.00 -6.09
C VAL A 129 -6.86 -1.97 -7.23
N GLU A 130 -7.97 -1.38 -7.65
CA GLU A 130 -8.03 -0.39 -8.74
C GLU A 130 -7.12 0.83 -8.51
N GLU A 131 -6.85 1.18 -7.23
CA GLU A 131 -6.00 2.33 -6.89
C GLU A 131 -4.51 2.04 -7.08
N ILE A 132 -4.10 0.76 -7.04
CA ILE A 132 -2.70 0.34 -7.07
C ILE A 132 -2.35 -0.58 -8.24
N GLU A 133 -3.32 -0.94 -9.09
CA GLU A 133 -3.13 -1.89 -10.19
C GLU A 133 -1.91 -1.56 -11.06
N ALA A 134 -1.77 -0.28 -11.43
CA ALA A 134 -0.66 0.19 -12.26
C ALA A 134 0.72 0.08 -11.59
N LEU A 135 0.77 -0.17 -10.28
CA LEU A 135 2.00 -0.24 -9.47
C LEU A 135 2.42 -1.68 -9.18
N LEU A 136 1.50 -2.63 -9.39
CA LEU A 136 1.73 -4.01 -9.02
C LEU A 136 2.65 -4.72 -10.01
N THR A 137 3.62 -5.45 -9.49
CA THR A 137 4.42 -6.41 -10.26
C THR A 137 3.91 -7.83 -10.08
N HIS A 138 3.38 -8.13 -8.90
CA HIS A 138 2.86 -9.44 -8.53
C HIS A 138 1.57 -9.30 -7.73
N LEU A 139 0.60 -10.16 -8.01
CA LEU A 139 -0.71 -10.16 -7.37
C LEU A 139 -0.96 -11.49 -6.68
N ILE A 140 -1.48 -11.42 -5.45
CA ILE A 140 -1.91 -12.59 -4.67
C ILE A 140 -3.34 -12.36 -4.20
N PHE A 141 -4.28 -13.17 -4.69
CA PHE A 141 -5.64 -13.19 -4.17
C PHE A 141 -5.80 -14.26 -3.09
N ILE A 142 -6.31 -13.84 -1.93
CA ILE A 142 -6.61 -14.73 -0.81
C ILE A 142 -8.14 -14.83 -0.65
N ASN A 143 -8.68 -16.04 -0.68
CA ASN A 143 -10.08 -16.29 -0.46
C ASN A 143 -10.26 -17.42 0.59
N LYS A 144 -11.03 -17.15 1.65
CA LYS A 144 -11.30 -18.10 2.75
C LYS A 144 -10.03 -18.76 3.30
N GLY A 145 -8.96 -17.98 3.48
CA GLY A 145 -7.68 -18.45 4.03
C GLY A 145 -6.81 -19.28 3.06
N LYS A 146 -7.17 -19.31 1.77
CA LYS A 146 -6.40 -20.00 0.72
C LYS A 146 -5.99 -19.01 -0.35
N ILE A 147 -4.80 -19.22 -0.92
CA ILE A 147 -4.38 -18.49 -2.11
C ILE A 147 -5.22 -18.98 -3.28
N ALA A 148 -6.06 -18.10 -3.82
CA ALA A 148 -6.90 -18.39 -4.98
C ALA A 148 -6.16 -18.10 -6.30
N LEU A 149 -5.28 -17.10 -6.30
CA LEU A 149 -4.45 -16.73 -7.43
C LEU A 149 -3.14 -16.17 -6.91
N SER A 150 -2.03 -16.51 -7.60
CA SER A 150 -0.72 -15.88 -7.41
C SER A 150 -0.05 -15.81 -8.76
N ALA A 151 0.12 -14.61 -9.32
CA ALA A 151 0.65 -14.41 -10.67
C ALA A 151 1.35 -13.06 -10.81
N MET A 152 2.25 -12.96 -11.76
CA MET A 152 2.80 -11.68 -12.20
C MET A 152 1.75 -10.91 -13.01
N MET A 153 1.74 -9.60 -12.91
CA MET A 153 0.79 -8.76 -13.67
C MET A 153 0.95 -8.95 -15.17
N THR A 154 2.16 -9.19 -15.65
CA THR A 154 2.44 -9.50 -17.06
C THR A 154 1.79 -10.81 -17.52
N GLU A 155 1.82 -11.85 -16.67
CA GLU A 155 1.18 -13.14 -16.95
C GLU A 155 -0.34 -13.04 -16.99
N LEU A 156 -0.92 -12.18 -16.12
CA LEU A 156 -2.37 -11.96 -16.10
C LEU A 156 -2.87 -11.30 -17.38
N ALA A 157 -2.11 -10.33 -17.90
CA ALA A 157 -2.44 -9.66 -19.16
C ALA A 157 -2.42 -10.61 -20.37
N ASP A 158 -1.60 -11.68 -20.31
CA ASP A 158 -1.54 -12.71 -21.35
C ASP A 158 -2.68 -13.73 -21.23
N ILE A 159 -3.19 -13.97 -20.01
CA ILE A 159 -4.21 -15.01 -19.75
C ILE A 159 -5.61 -14.44 -19.85
N TYR A 160 -5.83 -13.20 -19.40
CA TYR A 160 -7.14 -12.57 -19.31
C TYR A 160 -7.23 -11.38 -20.25
N THR A 161 -8.31 -11.33 -21.02
CA THR A 161 -8.60 -10.20 -21.91
C THR A 161 -10.03 -9.75 -21.67
N GLU A 162 -10.21 -8.45 -21.45
CA GLU A 162 -11.53 -7.85 -21.41
C GLU A 162 -11.96 -7.42 -22.82
N VAL A 163 -13.11 -7.92 -23.27
CA VAL A 163 -13.66 -7.58 -24.58
C VAL A 163 -15.00 -6.90 -24.43
N VAL A 164 -15.12 -5.68 -24.91
CA VAL A 164 -16.40 -4.96 -24.95
C VAL A 164 -17.06 -5.23 -26.29
N VAL A 165 -18.25 -5.82 -26.27
CA VAL A 165 -18.98 -6.23 -27.48
C VAL A 165 -20.22 -5.37 -27.73
N HIS A 166 -20.55 -5.19 -29.01
CA HIS A 166 -21.80 -4.59 -29.44
C HIS A 166 -22.98 -5.58 -29.27
N PRO A 167 -24.23 -5.08 -29.20
CA PRO A 167 -25.41 -5.94 -29.01
C PRO A 167 -25.51 -7.09 -29.99
N GLU A 168 -25.10 -6.88 -31.23
CA GLU A 168 -25.15 -7.87 -32.33
C GLU A 168 -24.18 -9.06 -32.10
N GLN A 169 -23.15 -8.89 -31.28
CA GLN A 169 -22.10 -9.88 -31.03
C GLN A 169 -22.27 -10.62 -29.68
N ILE A 170 -23.30 -10.25 -28.90
CA ILE A 170 -23.54 -10.82 -27.56
C ILE A 170 -23.65 -12.37 -27.62
N ALA A 171 -24.41 -12.91 -28.58
CA ALA A 171 -24.58 -14.35 -28.69
C ALA A 171 -23.27 -15.09 -29.00
N GLN A 172 -22.36 -14.47 -29.74
CA GLN A 172 -21.04 -15.03 -30.02
C GLN A 172 -20.13 -14.97 -28.80
N ALA A 173 -20.18 -13.87 -28.05
CA ALA A 173 -19.39 -13.71 -26.83
C ALA A 173 -19.87 -14.64 -25.70
N ASP A 174 -21.18 -14.80 -25.54
CA ASP A 174 -21.75 -15.76 -24.55
C ASP A 174 -21.31 -17.20 -24.84
N ALA A 175 -21.10 -17.56 -26.11
CA ALA A 175 -20.65 -18.89 -26.50
C ALA A 175 -19.19 -19.20 -26.13
N LEU A 176 -18.38 -18.17 -25.80
CA LEU A 176 -16.98 -18.33 -25.39
C LEU A 176 -16.81 -18.72 -23.91
N ASN A 177 -17.90 -18.90 -23.18
CA ASN A 177 -17.89 -19.22 -21.74
C ASN A 177 -17.06 -18.22 -20.91
N PRO A 178 -17.40 -16.94 -20.93
CA PRO A 178 -16.65 -15.91 -20.22
C PRO A 178 -16.65 -16.16 -18.71
N ILE A 179 -15.56 -15.76 -18.05
CA ILE A 179 -15.41 -15.88 -16.60
C ILE A 179 -16.29 -14.85 -15.88
N HIS A 180 -16.41 -13.66 -16.49
CA HIS A 180 -17.18 -12.55 -15.94
C HIS A 180 -17.88 -11.77 -17.04
N ILE A 181 -19.10 -11.30 -16.76
CA ILE A 181 -19.91 -10.47 -17.66
C ILE A 181 -20.33 -9.23 -16.89
N ARG A 182 -20.06 -8.03 -17.47
CA ARG A 182 -20.49 -6.74 -16.91
C ARG A 182 -21.31 -5.97 -17.93
N GLU A 183 -22.41 -5.36 -17.50
CA GLU A 183 -23.18 -4.45 -18.34
C GLU A 183 -22.65 -3.01 -18.20
N LEU A 184 -22.38 -2.36 -19.32
CA LEU A 184 -21.86 -1.00 -19.43
C LEU A 184 -22.67 -0.21 -20.46
N LEU A 185 -23.56 0.67 -20.01
CA LEU A 185 -24.28 1.64 -20.87
C LEU A 185 -24.84 1.03 -22.18
N GLY A 186 -25.51 -0.15 -22.08
CA GLY A 186 -26.09 -0.85 -23.22
C GLY A 186 -25.11 -1.71 -24.02
N LYS A 187 -23.86 -1.85 -23.58
CA LYS A 187 -22.86 -2.80 -24.07
C LYS A 187 -22.58 -3.83 -22.99
N LYS A 188 -22.03 -4.98 -23.36
CA LYS A 188 -21.54 -5.97 -22.41
C LYS A 188 -20.03 -6.07 -22.53
N SER A 189 -19.37 -6.13 -21.38
CA SER A 189 -17.95 -6.46 -21.26
C SER A 189 -17.82 -7.89 -20.77
N TYR A 190 -16.91 -8.62 -21.36
CA TYR A 190 -16.63 -10.04 -21.11
C TYR A 190 -15.16 -10.24 -20.76
N THR A 191 -14.89 -10.99 -19.72
CA THR A 191 -13.53 -11.40 -19.34
C THR A 191 -13.41 -12.91 -19.40
#